data_cf327996216dc8e580c8f9a5eb40ca76
#
_entry.id   cf327996216dc8e580c8f9a5eb40ca76
#
_cell.length_a   1.000
_cell.length_b   1.000
_cell.length_c   1.000
_cell.angle_alpha   90.00
_cell.angle_beta   90.00
_cell.angle_gamma   90.00
#
_symmetry.space_group_name_H-M   'P 1'
#
loop_
_entity.id
_entity.type
_entity.pdbx_description
1 polymer ?
#
loop_
_entity_poly.entity_id
_entity_poly.type
_entity_poly.pdbx_seq_one_letter_code
_entity_poly.pdbx_strand_id
1 'polypeptide(L)'
;MWLLPEPLSLIHIFARRLQDPLAELVKIDPKAIGVGQYQHDMPPKRLDEALSGVVEDCVNAVGVDVNTASPSLLRQVAGLTATTAKNIVKYREDNGPFTTRKQLLKVPKLGPKAYEQCAGFLRVPESKAVLDNTAVHPESYAAAERLLELTGYAMSDVAAGKLADLDSRIREKGAEALAEACGVGVPTLLDVAKELQKPGRDPRDELPPPILRTDVLEIKDLKPGMVLTGTVRNVIDFGAFVDIGVHQDGLVHVSQISNKFIRHPSEAVSVGDIVQVVVLEADEKKKRISLSMKQVPKDGTPRM
;
A
#
# COMPACT_ATOMS: atom_id res chain seq x y z
N MET A 1 4.86 43.08 5.98
CA MET A 1 6.01 42.27 6.44
C MET A 1 5.72 40.82 6.01
N TRP A 2 6.29 40.39 4.91
CA TRP A 2 6.08 39.05 4.35
C TRP A 2 6.83 38.06 5.22
N LEU A 3 6.12 37.29 6.00
CA LEU A 3 6.70 36.10 6.66
C LEU A 3 7.08 35.13 5.56
N LEU A 4 8.36 35.02 5.27
CA LEU A 4 8.90 33.92 4.49
C LEU A 4 8.51 32.64 5.22
N PRO A 5 7.96 31.60 4.52
CA PRO A 5 7.71 30.33 5.18
C PRO A 5 9.02 29.81 5.76
N GLU A 6 9.02 29.51 7.06
CA GLU A 6 10.15 28.88 7.73
C GLU A 6 10.64 27.69 6.92
N PRO A 7 11.96 27.55 6.69
CA PRO A 7 12.46 26.39 5.98
C PRO A 7 12.03 25.13 6.75
N LEU A 8 11.21 24.30 6.13
CA LEU A 8 10.80 23.02 6.67
C LEU A 8 12.04 22.25 7.12
N SER A 9 12.19 22.03 8.42
CA SER A 9 13.31 21.24 8.94
C SER A 9 13.21 19.80 8.44
N LEU A 10 14.34 19.10 8.34
CA LEU A 10 14.37 17.67 7.96
C LEU A 10 13.46 16.82 8.85
N ILE A 11 13.32 17.19 10.13
CA ILE A 11 12.43 16.53 11.09
C ILE A 11 10.97 16.58 10.60
N HIS A 12 10.49 17.70 10.10
CA HIS A 12 9.13 17.82 9.55
C HIS A 12 8.93 16.97 8.30
N ILE A 13 9.94 16.88 7.43
CA ILE A 13 9.88 16.02 6.24
C ILE A 13 9.82 14.56 6.64
N PHE A 14 10.64 14.13 7.59
CA PHE A 14 10.61 12.74 8.08
C PHE A 14 9.31 12.40 8.80
N ALA A 15 8.79 13.31 9.63
CA ALA A 15 7.50 13.12 10.28
C ALA A 15 6.35 12.96 9.25
N ARG A 16 6.34 13.77 8.20
CA ARG A 16 5.35 13.65 7.11
C ARG A 16 5.49 12.34 6.35
N ARG A 17 6.71 11.87 6.09
CA ARG A 17 6.94 10.56 5.45
C ARG A 17 6.42 9.40 6.30
N LEU A 18 6.42 9.55 7.62
CA LEU A 18 5.87 8.54 8.51
C LEU A 18 4.34 8.59 8.55
N GLN A 19 3.75 9.80 8.55
CA GLN A 19 2.30 9.99 8.59
C GLN A 19 1.62 9.66 7.26
N ASP A 20 2.15 10.19 6.17
CA ASP A 20 1.66 10.01 4.80
C ASP A 20 2.85 9.89 3.83
N PRO A 21 3.40 8.67 3.67
CA PRO A 21 4.55 8.45 2.81
C PRO A 21 4.27 8.84 1.36
N LEU A 22 3.06 8.63 0.85
CA LEU A 22 2.70 8.91 -0.53
C LEU A 22 2.78 10.41 -0.83
N ALA A 23 2.34 11.27 0.08
CA ALA A 23 2.38 12.72 -0.07
C ALA A 23 3.80 13.27 -0.23
N GLU A 24 4.80 12.61 0.32
CA GLU A 24 6.21 13.00 0.19
C GLU A 24 6.92 12.26 -0.96
N LEU A 25 6.61 10.98 -1.19
CA LEU A 25 7.23 10.18 -2.25
C LEU A 25 6.92 10.71 -3.64
N VAL A 26 5.73 11.22 -3.89
CA VAL A 26 5.36 11.81 -5.20
C VAL A 26 6.18 13.04 -5.59
N LYS A 27 6.95 13.61 -4.67
CA LYS A 27 7.87 14.74 -4.93
C LYS A 27 9.23 14.27 -5.43
N ILE A 28 9.53 12.98 -5.35
CA ILE A 28 10.79 12.39 -5.78
C ILE A 28 10.57 11.80 -7.17
N ASP A 29 11.44 12.17 -8.12
CA ASP A 29 11.42 11.55 -9.45
C ASP A 29 11.77 10.06 -9.31
N PRO A 30 10.90 9.12 -9.76
CA PRO A 30 11.17 7.69 -9.69
C PRO A 30 12.50 7.29 -10.34
N LYS A 31 12.95 8.01 -11.36
CA LYS A 31 14.24 7.78 -12.01
C LYS A 31 15.44 8.03 -11.10
N ALA A 32 15.29 8.89 -10.10
CA ALA A 32 16.35 9.17 -9.13
C ALA A 32 16.58 8.01 -8.14
N ILE A 33 15.58 7.16 -7.94
CA ILE A 33 15.68 5.95 -7.12
C ILE A 33 16.31 4.81 -7.93
N GLY A 34 16.09 4.80 -9.25
CA GLY A 34 16.46 3.75 -10.17
C GLY A 34 15.33 2.72 -10.34
N VAL A 35 14.86 2.59 -11.59
CA VAL A 35 13.75 1.70 -11.94
C VAL A 35 14.23 0.41 -12.63
N GLY A 36 15.50 0.30 -12.91
CA GLY A 36 16.09 -0.89 -13.51
C GLY A 36 17.52 -0.69 -13.99
N GLN A 37 18.24 -1.80 -14.17
CA GLN A 37 19.64 -1.80 -14.59
C GLN A 37 19.87 -1.11 -15.94
N TYR A 38 18.90 -1.27 -16.87
CA TYR A 38 18.97 -0.72 -18.23
C TYR A 38 18.17 0.57 -18.41
N GLN A 39 17.93 1.31 -17.34
CA GLN A 39 17.19 2.57 -17.38
C GLN A 39 17.77 3.56 -18.38
N HIS A 40 19.10 3.62 -18.52
CA HIS A 40 19.81 4.54 -19.40
C HIS A 40 19.71 4.17 -20.89
N ASP A 41 19.39 2.90 -21.20
CA ASP A 41 19.25 2.42 -22.56
C ASP A 41 17.84 2.63 -23.12
N MET A 42 16.91 3.05 -22.26
CA MET A 42 15.52 3.30 -22.67
C MET A 42 15.33 4.74 -23.17
N PRO A 43 14.44 4.94 -24.17
CA PRO A 43 14.08 6.28 -24.61
C PRO A 43 13.50 7.09 -23.43
N PRO A 44 14.13 8.23 -23.03
CA PRO A 44 13.75 8.97 -21.81
C PRO A 44 12.27 9.36 -21.78
N LYS A 45 11.72 9.79 -22.91
CA LYS A 45 10.31 10.22 -22.99
C LYS A 45 9.34 9.07 -22.70
N ARG A 46 9.59 7.87 -23.25
CA ARG A 46 8.74 6.69 -23.00
C ARG A 46 8.85 6.23 -21.56
N LEU A 47 10.03 6.32 -20.97
CA LEU A 47 10.25 6.01 -19.57
C LEU A 47 9.47 6.99 -18.67
N ASP A 48 9.53 8.29 -18.98
CA ASP A 48 8.79 9.32 -18.23
C ASP A 48 7.28 9.11 -18.30
N GLU A 49 6.75 8.83 -19.48
CA GLU A 49 5.33 8.56 -19.70
C GLU A 49 4.87 7.31 -18.91
N ALA A 50 5.63 6.22 -18.99
CA ALA A 50 5.32 4.99 -18.27
C ALA A 50 5.36 5.18 -16.73
N LEU A 51 6.40 5.81 -16.21
CA LEU A 51 6.55 6.07 -14.78
C LEU A 51 5.47 7.02 -14.25
N SER A 52 5.12 8.06 -15.04
CA SER A 52 4.04 8.97 -14.67
C SER A 52 2.70 8.23 -14.58
N GLY A 53 2.41 7.32 -15.52
CA GLY A 53 1.23 6.46 -15.47
C GLY A 53 1.19 5.58 -14.22
N VAL A 54 2.31 4.92 -13.89
CA VAL A 54 2.40 4.08 -12.67
C VAL A 54 2.18 4.90 -11.41
N VAL A 55 2.75 6.11 -11.32
CA VAL A 55 2.54 7.01 -10.16
C VAL A 55 1.08 7.41 -10.04
N GLU A 56 0.45 7.79 -11.17
CA GLU A 56 -0.98 8.14 -11.21
C GLU A 56 -1.85 6.96 -10.77
N ASP A 57 -1.61 5.77 -11.31
CA ASP A 57 -2.33 4.54 -10.95
C ASP A 57 -2.20 4.22 -9.45
N CYS A 58 -0.99 4.30 -8.89
CA CYS A 58 -0.75 4.06 -7.47
C CYS A 58 -1.48 5.09 -6.59
N VAL A 59 -1.41 6.38 -6.94
CA VAL A 59 -2.09 7.45 -6.18
C VAL A 59 -3.60 7.28 -6.21
N ASN A 60 -4.16 6.97 -7.38
CA ASN A 60 -5.59 6.77 -7.55
C ASN A 60 -6.09 5.50 -6.83
N ALA A 61 -5.32 4.41 -6.86
CA ALA A 61 -5.65 3.16 -6.16
C ALA A 61 -5.72 3.34 -4.64
N VAL A 62 -4.83 4.16 -4.06
CA VAL A 62 -4.82 4.48 -2.62
C VAL A 62 -5.93 5.47 -2.26
N GLY A 63 -6.17 6.44 -3.14
CA GLY A 63 -7.01 7.61 -2.87
C GLY A 63 -6.28 8.67 -2.05
N VAL A 64 -6.77 9.89 -2.11
CA VAL A 64 -6.12 11.08 -1.57
C VAL A 64 -7.06 11.85 -0.66
N ASP A 65 -6.65 12.10 0.57
CA ASP A 65 -7.37 12.99 1.49
C ASP A 65 -7.24 14.44 1.01
N VAL A 66 -8.38 15.03 0.65
CA VAL A 66 -8.43 16.40 0.08
C VAL A 66 -8.05 17.47 1.10
N ASN A 67 -8.21 17.19 2.41
CA ASN A 67 -7.93 18.14 3.47
C ASN A 67 -6.44 18.24 3.84
N THR A 68 -5.70 17.13 3.65
CA THR A 68 -4.28 17.06 4.03
C THR A 68 -3.34 17.12 2.82
N ALA A 69 -3.80 16.71 1.64
CA ALA A 69 -2.97 16.56 0.46
C ALA A 69 -2.27 17.86 0.00
N SER A 70 -1.01 17.71 -0.43
CA SER A 70 -0.25 18.79 -1.06
C SER A 70 -0.69 19.01 -2.53
N PRO A 71 -0.43 20.19 -3.13
CA PRO A 71 -0.69 20.39 -4.55
C PRO A 71 0.05 19.39 -5.46
N SER A 72 1.22 18.92 -5.03
CA SER A 72 2.00 17.91 -5.76
C SER A 72 1.32 16.54 -5.78
N LEU A 73 0.71 16.14 -4.66
CA LEU A 73 -0.05 14.90 -4.57
C LEU A 73 -1.37 15.00 -5.36
N LEU A 74 -2.13 16.09 -5.15
CA LEU A 74 -3.39 16.33 -5.87
C LEU A 74 -3.21 16.33 -7.39
N ARG A 75 -2.07 16.80 -7.91
CA ARG A 75 -1.79 16.80 -9.35
C ARG A 75 -1.70 15.39 -9.95
N GLN A 76 -1.43 14.37 -9.14
CA GLN A 76 -1.36 12.98 -9.58
C GLN A 76 -2.74 12.30 -9.59
N VAL A 77 -3.77 12.98 -9.13
CA VAL A 77 -5.15 12.46 -9.17
C VAL A 77 -5.71 12.66 -10.57
N ALA A 78 -6.29 11.61 -11.13
CA ALA A 78 -6.94 11.64 -12.44
C ALA A 78 -7.98 12.77 -12.53
N GLY A 79 -8.01 13.47 -13.65
CA GLY A 79 -8.91 14.61 -13.87
C GLY A 79 -8.49 15.93 -13.22
N LEU A 80 -7.42 15.96 -12.42
CA LEU A 80 -6.89 17.19 -11.85
C LEU A 80 -5.68 17.72 -12.61
N THR A 81 -5.63 19.04 -12.77
CA THR A 81 -4.47 19.76 -13.33
C THR A 81 -3.69 20.46 -12.22
N ALA A 82 -2.46 20.90 -12.52
CA ALA A 82 -1.67 21.67 -11.58
C ALA A 82 -2.40 22.94 -11.07
N THR A 83 -3.28 23.52 -11.89
CA THR A 83 -4.07 24.71 -11.53
C THR A 83 -5.21 24.35 -10.58
N THR A 84 -5.96 23.27 -10.89
CA THR A 84 -7.06 22.81 -10.03
C THR A 84 -6.54 22.30 -8.70
N ALA A 85 -5.40 21.59 -8.67
CA ALA A 85 -4.75 21.16 -7.45
C ALA A 85 -4.38 22.33 -6.51
N LYS A 86 -3.81 23.41 -7.07
CA LYS A 86 -3.54 24.64 -6.30
C LYS A 86 -4.82 25.32 -5.82
N ASN A 87 -5.86 25.32 -6.64
CA ASN A 87 -7.15 25.94 -6.27
C ASN A 87 -7.86 25.16 -5.15
N ILE A 88 -7.74 23.82 -5.11
CA ILE A 88 -8.29 23.00 -4.01
C ILE A 88 -7.62 23.39 -2.69
N VAL A 89 -6.28 23.50 -2.69
CA VAL A 89 -5.54 23.88 -1.47
C VAL A 89 -5.92 25.30 -1.04
N LYS A 90 -5.94 26.24 -1.98
CA LYS A 90 -6.35 27.61 -1.68
C LYS A 90 -7.79 27.69 -1.16
N TYR A 91 -8.71 26.95 -1.75
CA TYR A 91 -10.10 26.92 -1.31
C TYR A 91 -10.24 26.47 0.15
N ARG A 92 -9.53 25.40 0.56
CA ARG A 92 -9.57 24.95 1.97
C ARG A 92 -8.89 25.91 2.93
N GLU A 93 -7.86 26.64 2.50
CA GLU A 93 -7.19 27.70 3.29
C GLU A 93 -8.13 28.88 3.51
N ASP A 94 -8.90 29.27 2.48
CA ASP A 94 -9.81 30.43 2.53
C ASP A 94 -11.16 30.13 3.20
N ASN A 95 -11.67 28.87 3.09
CA ASN A 95 -13.05 28.49 3.49
C ASN A 95 -13.09 27.42 4.60
N GLY A 96 -11.95 26.92 5.04
CA GLY A 96 -11.85 25.78 5.97
C GLY A 96 -11.87 24.42 5.25
N PRO A 97 -11.75 23.32 6.02
CA PRO A 97 -11.67 21.97 5.48
C PRO A 97 -12.96 21.57 4.74
N PHE A 98 -12.80 20.71 3.75
CA PHE A 98 -13.93 20.09 3.07
C PHE A 98 -14.66 19.15 4.04
N THR A 99 -15.97 19.25 4.09
CA THR A 99 -16.85 18.37 4.90
C THR A 99 -17.67 17.41 4.03
N THR A 100 -17.66 17.59 2.73
CA THR A 100 -18.31 16.70 1.75
C THR A 100 -17.57 16.74 0.42
N ARG A 101 -17.61 15.64 -0.35
CA ARG A 101 -17.09 15.61 -1.73
C ARG A 101 -17.75 16.63 -2.65
N LYS A 102 -19.05 16.89 -2.48
CA LYS A 102 -19.80 17.84 -3.30
C LYS A 102 -19.25 19.27 -3.21
N GLN A 103 -18.57 19.64 -2.12
CA GLN A 103 -17.96 20.96 -2.00
C GLN A 103 -16.82 21.19 -3.00
N LEU A 104 -16.23 20.14 -3.56
CA LEU A 104 -15.23 20.25 -4.63
C LEU A 104 -15.76 21.01 -5.85
N LEU A 105 -17.06 20.92 -6.15
CA LEU A 105 -17.69 21.67 -7.23
C LEU A 105 -17.67 23.20 -7.02
N LYS A 106 -17.38 23.67 -5.80
CA LYS A 106 -17.24 25.11 -5.50
C LYS A 106 -15.81 25.61 -5.77
N VAL A 107 -14.87 24.70 -6.03
CA VAL A 107 -13.46 25.06 -6.29
C VAL A 107 -13.34 25.72 -7.68
N PRO A 108 -12.71 26.90 -7.78
CA PRO A 108 -12.54 27.57 -9.07
C PRO A 108 -11.81 26.69 -10.10
N LYS A 109 -12.32 26.64 -11.31
CA LYS A 109 -11.82 25.85 -12.46
C LYS A 109 -11.95 24.32 -12.32
N LEU A 110 -12.58 23.83 -11.26
CA LEU A 110 -12.95 22.44 -11.14
C LEU A 110 -14.42 22.29 -11.59
N GLY A 111 -14.62 22.05 -12.87
CA GLY A 111 -15.96 21.91 -13.45
C GLY A 111 -16.56 20.51 -13.21
N PRO A 112 -17.85 20.30 -13.55
CA PRO A 112 -18.54 19.02 -13.35
C PRO A 112 -17.78 17.82 -13.97
N LYS A 113 -17.27 17.96 -15.18
CA LYS A 113 -16.53 16.89 -15.86
C LYS A 113 -15.24 16.50 -15.13
N ALA A 114 -14.48 17.48 -14.61
CA ALA A 114 -13.28 17.20 -13.82
C ALA A 114 -13.65 16.59 -12.46
N TYR A 115 -14.78 17.02 -11.88
CA TYR A 115 -15.31 16.41 -10.66
C TYR A 115 -15.66 14.94 -10.85
N GLU A 116 -16.39 14.60 -11.91
CA GLU A 116 -16.69 13.20 -12.25
C GLU A 116 -15.44 12.34 -12.38
N GLN A 117 -14.36 12.88 -12.95
CA GLN A 117 -13.11 12.14 -13.11
C GLN A 117 -12.34 11.94 -11.80
N CYS A 118 -12.35 12.92 -10.89
CA CYS A 118 -11.52 12.88 -9.68
C CYS A 118 -12.26 12.44 -8.41
N ALA A 119 -13.59 12.52 -8.39
CA ALA A 119 -14.37 12.35 -7.16
C ALA A 119 -14.19 10.98 -6.47
N GLY A 120 -14.03 9.90 -7.24
CA GLY A 120 -13.79 8.57 -6.70
C GLY A 120 -12.45 8.44 -5.97
N PHE A 121 -11.46 9.24 -6.34
CA PHE A 121 -10.10 9.19 -5.81
C PHE A 121 -9.85 10.19 -4.68
N LEU A 122 -10.72 11.19 -4.50
CA LEU A 122 -10.61 12.17 -3.43
C LEU A 122 -11.47 11.77 -2.24
N ARG A 123 -10.87 11.66 -1.08
CA ARG A 123 -11.51 11.26 0.17
C ARG A 123 -11.69 12.45 1.11
N VAL A 124 -12.76 12.42 1.89
CA VAL A 124 -13.07 13.41 2.93
C VAL A 124 -13.36 12.64 4.23
N PRO A 125 -12.32 12.31 5.03
CA PRO A 125 -12.48 11.52 6.25
C PRO A 125 -13.45 12.14 7.27
N GLU A 126 -13.52 13.47 7.32
CA GLU A 126 -14.38 14.21 8.26
C GLU A 126 -15.83 14.34 7.76
N SER A 127 -16.18 13.76 6.61
CA SER A 127 -17.53 13.82 6.08
C SER A 127 -18.52 13.04 6.95
N LYS A 128 -19.73 13.61 7.08
CA LYS A 128 -20.85 12.88 7.70
C LYS A 128 -21.36 11.75 6.79
N ALA A 129 -21.14 11.84 5.49
CA ALA A 129 -21.44 10.79 4.55
C ALA A 129 -20.27 9.79 4.52
N VAL A 130 -20.47 8.61 5.08
CA VAL A 130 -19.43 7.57 5.19
C VAL A 130 -18.79 7.24 3.84
N LEU A 131 -19.60 7.24 2.77
CA LEU A 131 -19.14 6.96 1.41
C LEU A 131 -18.13 7.99 0.87
N ASP A 132 -18.11 9.21 1.39
CA ASP A 132 -17.13 10.24 1.01
C ASP A 132 -15.68 9.86 1.46
N ASN A 133 -15.54 8.90 2.39
CA ASN A 133 -14.25 8.35 2.81
C ASN A 133 -13.95 6.97 2.19
N THR A 134 -14.67 6.58 1.16
CA THR A 134 -14.44 5.32 0.42
C THR A 134 -13.98 5.62 -1.00
N ALA A 135 -13.55 4.62 -1.76
CA ALA A 135 -13.27 4.77 -3.19
C ALA A 135 -14.52 4.64 -4.06
N VAL A 136 -15.69 4.41 -3.47
CA VAL A 136 -16.97 4.38 -4.21
C VAL A 136 -17.21 5.74 -4.87
N HIS A 137 -17.48 5.71 -6.18
CA HIS A 137 -17.78 6.93 -6.93
C HIS A 137 -19.14 7.51 -6.53
N PRO A 138 -19.31 8.86 -6.46
CA PRO A 138 -20.58 9.47 -6.06
C PRO A 138 -21.81 9.04 -6.89
N GLU A 139 -21.63 8.69 -8.15
CA GLU A 139 -22.70 8.16 -9.00
C GLU A 139 -23.20 6.79 -8.53
N SER A 140 -22.37 6.01 -7.87
CA SER A 140 -22.69 4.68 -7.35
C SER A 140 -23.17 4.68 -5.90
N TYR A 141 -23.35 5.85 -5.26
CA TYR A 141 -23.79 5.91 -3.86
C TYR A 141 -25.14 5.24 -3.64
N ALA A 142 -26.12 5.52 -4.51
CA ALA A 142 -27.43 4.91 -4.41
C ALA A 142 -27.36 3.38 -4.56
N ALA A 143 -26.53 2.88 -5.46
CA ALA A 143 -26.31 1.45 -5.63
C ALA A 143 -25.60 0.82 -4.42
N ALA A 144 -24.62 1.52 -3.84
CA ALA A 144 -23.92 1.08 -2.63
C ALA A 144 -24.85 1.00 -1.41
N GLU A 145 -25.67 2.04 -1.19
CA GLU A 145 -26.69 2.07 -0.13
C GLU A 145 -27.68 0.92 -0.30
N ARG A 146 -28.16 0.72 -1.51
CA ARG A 146 -29.13 -0.35 -1.82
C ARG A 146 -28.50 -1.74 -1.63
N LEU A 147 -27.25 -1.93 -2.01
CA LEU A 147 -26.52 -3.18 -1.80
C LEU A 147 -26.41 -3.50 -0.30
N LEU A 148 -26.05 -2.52 0.51
CA LEU A 148 -25.95 -2.68 1.97
C LEU A 148 -27.31 -3.08 2.58
N GLU A 149 -28.40 -2.37 2.21
CA GLU A 149 -29.75 -2.73 2.66
C GLU A 149 -30.10 -4.17 2.31
N LEU A 150 -29.90 -4.56 1.04
CA LEU A 150 -30.24 -5.89 0.54
C LEU A 150 -29.40 -7.00 1.20
N THR A 151 -28.17 -6.68 1.61
CA THR A 151 -27.28 -7.64 2.27
C THR A 151 -27.38 -7.57 3.81
N GLY A 152 -28.22 -6.66 4.35
CA GLY A 152 -28.47 -6.56 5.79
C GLY A 152 -27.35 -5.87 6.56
N TYR A 153 -26.67 -4.93 5.94
CA TYR A 153 -25.67 -4.07 6.57
C TYR A 153 -26.16 -2.64 6.68
N ALA A 154 -25.67 -1.92 7.66
CA ALA A 154 -25.88 -0.50 7.83
C ALA A 154 -24.66 0.30 7.40
N MET A 155 -24.82 1.60 7.13
CA MET A 155 -23.71 2.52 6.85
C MET A 155 -22.68 2.60 7.98
N SER A 156 -23.11 2.38 9.24
CA SER A 156 -22.22 2.28 10.39
C SER A 156 -21.26 1.09 10.32
N ASP A 157 -21.65 0.00 9.64
CA ASP A 157 -20.81 -1.17 9.49
C ASP A 157 -19.68 -0.92 8.48
N VAL A 158 -19.92 -0.09 7.46
CA VAL A 158 -18.88 0.41 6.54
C VAL A 158 -17.84 1.20 7.32
N ALA A 159 -18.28 2.15 8.13
CA ALA A 159 -17.37 2.97 8.94
C ALA A 159 -16.57 2.15 9.95
N ALA A 160 -17.15 1.06 10.45
CA ALA A 160 -16.53 0.15 11.41
C ALA A 160 -15.69 -0.97 10.77
N GLY A 161 -15.64 -1.05 9.42
CA GLY A 161 -14.92 -2.11 8.69
C GLY A 161 -15.50 -3.52 8.89
N LYS A 162 -16.80 -3.64 9.20
CA LYS A 162 -17.45 -4.92 9.54
C LYS A 162 -18.13 -5.60 8.35
N LEU A 163 -17.53 -5.53 7.17
CA LEU A 163 -18.09 -6.08 5.93
C LEU A 163 -17.38 -7.35 5.43
N ALA A 164 -16.68 -8.07 6.29
CA ALA A 164 -15.89 -9.24 5.89
C ALA A 164 -16.70 -10.33 5.15
N ASP A 165 -17.99 -10.50 5.51
CA ASP A 165 -18.86 -11.51 4.91
C ASP A 165 -19.67 -10.99 3.70
N LEU A 166 -19.45 -9.75 3.23
CA LEU A 166 -20.24 -9.16 2.16
C LEU A 166 -20.20 -10.00 0.87
N ASP A 167 -19.02 -10.47 0.49
CA ASP A 167 -18.85 -11.33 -0.70
C ASP A 167 -19.64 -12.64 -0.59
N SER A 168 -19.68 -13.25 0.59
CA SER A 168 -20.44 -14.50 0.84
C SER A 168 -21.94 -14.22 0.70
N ARG A 169 -22.44 -13.13 1.26
CA ARG A 169 -23.85 -12.74 1.14
C ARG A 169 -24.24 -12.38 -0.30
N ILE A 170 -23.35 -11.79 -1.09
CA ILE A 170 -23.58 -11.52 -2.50
C ILE A 170 -23.70 -12.82 -3.28
N ARG A 171 -22.86 -13.83 -2.99
CA ARG A 171 -22.93 -15.14 -3.63
C ARG A 171 -24.21 -15.90 -3.26
N GLU A 172 -24.62 -15.85 -2.00
CA GLU A 172 -25.86 -16.50 -1.52
C GLU A 172 -27.12 -15.93 -2.17
N LYS A 173 -27.17 -14.60 -2.32
CA LYS A 173 -28.34 -13.91 -2.89
C LYS A 173 -28.34 -13.85 -4.43
N GLY A 174 -27.20 -14.15 -5.05
CA GLY A 174 -26.97 -14.08 -6.49
C GLY A 174 -26.58 -12.66 -6.95
N ALA A 175 -25.37 -12.54 -7.50
CA ALA A 175 -24.82 -11.26 -7.94
C ALA A 175 -25.67 -10.58 -9.03
N GLU A 176 -26.27 -11.38 -9.93
CA GLU A 176 -27.13 -10.89 -11.01
C GLU A 176 -28.41 -10.24 -10.48
N ALA A 177 -29.09 -10.92 -9.55
CA ALA A 177 -30.31 -10.41 -8.94
C ALA A 177 -30.07 -9.11 -8.12
N LEU A 178 -28.93 -9.08 -7.40
CA LEU A 178 -28.53 -7.89 -6.64
C LEU A 178 -28.17 -6.73 -7.57
N ALA A 179 -27.47 -6.99 -8.67
CA ALA A 179 -27.08 -5.97 -9.65
C ALA A 179 -28.34 -5.34 -10.30
N GLU A 180 -29.30 -6.15 -10.69
CA GLU A 180 -30.59 -5.69 -11.20
C GLU A 180 -31.35 -4.84 -10.16
N ALA A 181 -31.42 -5.30 -8.91
CA ALA A 181 -32.07 -4.59 -7.82
C ALA A 181 -31.39 -3.26 -7.46
N CYS A 182 -30.08 -3.16 -7.68
CA CYS A 182 -29.28 -1.94 -7.49
C CYS A 182 -29.25 -1.03 -8.74
N GLY A 183 -29.76 -1.50 -9.88
CA GLY A 183 -29.78 -0.74 -11.13
C GLY A 183 -28.40 -0.57 -11.78
N VAL A 184 -27.47 -1.51 -11.54
CA VAL A 184 -26.08 -1.49 -12.05
C VAL A 184 -25.70 -2.82 -12.70
N GLY A 185 -24.62 -2.84 -13.46
CA GLY A 185 -24.05 -4.10 -13.98
C GLY A 185 -23.35 -4.93 -12.89
N VAL A 186 -23.28 -6.25 -13.09
CA VAL A 186 -22.57 -7.15 -12.15
C VAL A 186 -21.13 -6.73 -11.90
N PRO A 187 -20.31 -6.34 -12.90
CA PRO A 187 -18.97 -5.84 -12.64
C PRO A 187 -18.94 -4.63 -11.69
N THR A 188 -19.80 -3.64 -11.95
CA THR A 188 -19.92 -2.44 -11.09
C THR A 188 -20.35 -2.79 -9.66
N LEU A 189 -21.29 -3.74 -9.50
CA LEU A 189 -21.72 -4.20 -8.18
C LEU A 189 -20.53 -4.80 -7.40
N LEU A 190 -19.75 -5.65 -8.04
CA LEU A 190 -18.59 -6.30 -7.41
C LEU A 190 -17.49 -5.30 -7.07
N ASP A 191 -17.25 -4.31 -7.92
CA ASP A 191 -16.30 -3.23 -7.64
C ASP A 191 -16.77 -2.39 -6.45
N VAL A 192 -18.05 -1.99 -6.41
CA VAL A 192 -18.63 -1.28 -5.26
C VAL A 192 -18.49 -2.11 -3.98
N ALA A 193 -18.78 -3.41 -4.01
CA ALA A 193 -18.65 -4.29 -2.85
C ALA A 193 -17.21 -4.36 -2.35
N LYS A 194 -16.24 -4.48 -3.27
CA LYS A 194 -14.81 -4.51 -2.96
C LYS A 194 -14.33 -3.21 -2.31
N GLU A 195 -14.80 -2.07 -2.82
CA GLU A 195 -14.43 -0.76 -2.29
C GLU A 195 -15.08 -0.47 -0.93
N LEU A 196 -16.29 -0.97 -0.68
CA LEU A 196 -16.95 -0.87 0.62
C LEU A 196 -16.23 -1.68 1.72
N GLN A 197 -15.60 -2.81 1.36
CA GLN A 197 -14.87 -3.65 2.30
C GLN A 197 -13.52 -3.05 2.72
N LYS A 198 -13.01 -2.04 1.97
CA LYS A 198 -11.69 -1.43 2.18
C LYS A 198 -11.79 0.07 2.45
N PRO A 199 -12.57 0.53 3.44
CA PRO A 199 -12.61 1.94 3.78
C PRO A 199 -11.26 2.39 4.34
N GLY A 200 -10.71 3.48 3.82
CA GLY A 200 -9.49 4.08 4.37
C GLY A 200 -8.20 3.28 4.18
N ARG A 201 -8.09 2.48 3.10
CA ARG A 201 -6.93 1.64 2.82
C ARG A 201 -5.61 2.42 2.87
N ASP A 202 -4.76 2.06 3.83
CA ASP A 202 -3.34 2.41 3.82
C ASP A 202 -2.57 1.29 3.08
N PRO A 203 -1.82 1.59 2.00
CA PRO A 203 -1.04 0.56 1.31
C PRO A 203 -0.01 -0.12 2.21
N ARG A 204 0.33 0.50 3.34
CA ARG A 204 1.23 -0.10 4.34
C ARG A 204 0.60 -1.28 5.08
N ASP A 205 -0.72 -1.33 5.17
CA ASP A 205 -1.44 -2.42 5.85
C ASP A 205 -1.32 -3.76 5.09
N GLU A 206 -1.01 -3.70 3.79
CA GLU A 206 -0.79 -4.88 2.95
C GLU A 206 0.68 -5.33 2.95
N LEU A 207 1.59 -4.48 3.43
CA LEU A 207 2.99 -4.84 3.57
C LEU A 207 3.20 -5.61 4.87
N PRO A 208 4.03 -6.67 4.83
CA PRO A 208 4.40 -7.34 6.07
C PRO A 208 5.05 -6.32 7.03
N PRO A 209 4.69 -6.34 8.33
CA PRO A 209 5.27 -5.43 9.30
C PRO A 209 6.79 -5.58 9.31
N PRO A 210 7.54 -4.48 9.41
CA PRO A 210 8.99 -4.54 9.45
C PRO A 210 9.45 -5.39 10.66
N ILE A 211 10.38 -6.29 10.42
CA ILE A 211 10.96 -7.13 11.48
C ILE A 211 11.89 -6.24 12.29
N LEU A 212 11.36 -5.65 13.35
CA LEU A 212 12.14 -4.86 14.31
C LEU A 212 12.68 -5.81 15.38
N ARG A 213 13.97 -6.17 15.27
CA ARG A 213 14.66 -6.94 16.30
C ARG A 213 15.69 -6.06 16.99
N THR A 214 15.65 -6.08 18.31
CA THR A 214 16.60 -5.39 19.19
C THR A 214 17.54 -6.34 19.92
N ASP A 215 17.27 -7.64 19.84
CA ASP A 215 17.90 -8.70 20.61
C ASP A 215 19.09 -9.38 19.90
N VAL A 216 19.22 -9.23 18.57
CA VAL A 216 20.35 -9.78 17.82
C VAL A 216 20.90 -8.70 16.89
N LEU A 217 22.00 -8.08 17.29
CA LEU A 217 22.61 -6.97 16.57
C LEU A 217 23.94 -7.36 15.90
N GLU A 218 24.62 -8.42 16.39
CA GLU A 218 25.94 -8.83 15.90
C GLU A 218 26.02 -10.36 15.68
N ILE A 219 26.96 -10.79 14.81
CA ILE A 219 27.18 -12.21 14.50
C ILE A 219 27.53 -13.03 15.76
N LYS A 220 28.23 -12.41 16.72
CA LYS A 220 28.61 -13.05 17.98
C LYS A 220 27.41 -13.46 18.85
N ASP A 221 26.27 -12.81 18.67
CA ASP A 221 25.06 -13.07 19.45
C ASP A 221 24.29 -14.29 18.91
N LEU A 222 24.64 -14.74 17.69
CA LEU A 222 24.03 -15.89 17.04
C LEU A 222 24.51 -17.20 17.65
N LYS A 223 23.59 -18.00 18.14
CA LYS A 223 23.86 -19.35 18.66
C LYS A 223 23.26 -20.40 17.72
N PRO A 224 23.98 -21.53 17.46
CA PRO A 224 23.38 -22.65 16.74
C PRO A 224 22.06 -23.09 17.39
N GLY A 225 21.05 -23.36 16.58
CA GLY A 225 19.71 -23.72 17.03
C GLY A 225 18.75 -22.55 17.28
N MET A 226 19.20 -21.30 17.23
CA MET A 226 18.29 -20.14 17.31
C MET A 226 17.35 -20.11 16.12
N VAL A 227 16.05 -19.94 16.38
CA VAL A 227 15.03 -19.73 15.37
C VAL A 227 14.86 -18.22 15.16
N LEU A 228 15.05 -17.77 13.94
CA LEU A 228 14.99 -16.37 13.57
C LEU A 228 14.02 -16.20 12.41
N THR A 229 13.35 -15.04 12.35
CA THR A 229 12.61 -14.64 11.17
C THR A 229 13.48 -13.71 10.34
N GLY A 230 13.58 -13.95 9.03
CA GLY A 230 14.38 -13.14 8.12
C GLY A 230 13.66 -12.87 6.81
N THR A 231 14.21 -11.95 6.04
CA THR A 231 13.71 -11.61 4.71
C THR A 231 14.69 -12.12 3.65
N VAL A 232 14.20 -12.80 2.62
CA VAL A 232 15.00 -13.27 1.49
C VAL A 232 15.48 -12.07 0.69
N ARG A 233 16.78 -11.81 0.65
CA ARG A 233 17.37 -10.70 -0.11
C ARG A 233 17.80 -11.09 -1.52
N ASN A 234 18.29 -12.32 -1.67
CA ASN A 234 18.75 -12.78 -2.98
C ASN A 234 18.57 -14.30 -3.10
N VAL A 235 18.30 -14.77 -4.32
CA VAL A 235 18.13 -16.19 -4.65
C VAL A 235 19.08 -16.52 -5.78
N ILE A 236 19.95 -17.52 -5.54
CA ILE A 236 20.99 -17.96 -6.48
C ILE A 236 20.94 -19.49 -6.63
N ASP A 237 21.64 -20.05 -7.61
CA ASP A 237 21.56 -21.48 -7.98
C ASP A 237 21.77 -22.45 -6.81
N PHE A 238 22.63 -22.12 -5.87
CA PHE A 238 23.00 -23.00 -4.76
C PHE A 238 22.31 -22.65 -3.43
N GLY A 239 21.46 -21.60 -3.38
CA GLY A 239 20.75 -21.25 -2.15
C GLY A 239 20.10 -19.88 -2.17
N ALA A 240 19.66 -19.44 -1.01
CA ALA A 240 19.05 -18.12 -0.77
C ALA A 240 19.81 -17.37 0.32
N PHE A 241 20.04 -16.08 0.11
CA PHE A 241 20.54 -15.17 1.14
C PHE A 241 19.37 -14.55 1.90
N VAL A 242 19.43 -14.65 3.21
CA VAL A 242 18.37 -14.21 4.12
C VAL A 242 18.95 -13.19 5.11
N ASP A 243 18.35 -12.01 5.13
CA ASP A 243 18.63 -11.00 6.13
C ASP A 243 17.89 -11.36 7.43
N ILE A 244 18.64 -11.61 8.47
CA ILE A 244 18.14 -12.00 9.80
C ILE A 244 18.28 -10.87 10.82
N GLY A 245 18.60 -9.64 10.37
CA GLY A 245 18.73 -8.46 11.23
C GLY A 245 20.14 -8.23 11.79
N VAL A 246 21.14 -8.99 11.35
CA VAL A 246 22.56 -8.72 11.59
C VAL A 246 23.21 -8.08 10.36
N HIS A 247 24.36 -7.43 10.51
CA HIS A 247 25.04 -6.74 9.40
C HIS A 247 25.51 -7.65 8.25
N GLN A 248 25.24 -8.94 8.31
CA GLN A 248 25.65 -9.95 7.33
C GLN A 248 24.48 -10.87 7.01
N ASP A 249 24.21 -11.06 5.71
CA ASP A 249 23.17 -12.00 5.27
C ASP A 249 23.61 -13.45 5.55
N GLY A 250 22.68 -14.27 6.02
CA GLY A 250 22.88 -15.70 6.19
C GLY A 250 22.53 -16.47 4.92
N LEU A 251 23.28 -17.55 4.64
CA LEU A 251 23.06 -18.43 3.51
C LEU A 251 22.21 -19.63 3.93
N VAL A 252 21.10 -19.84 3.26
CA VAL A 252 20.32 -21.08 3.26
C VAL A 252 20.68 -21.86 2.00
N HIS A 253 21.47 -22.93 2.13
CA HIS A 253 21.82 -23.78 1.00
C HIS A 253 20.58 -24.47 0.41
N VAL A 254 20.54 -24.76 -0.90
CA VAL A 254 19.38 -25.37 -1.57
C VAL A 254 18.86 -26.63 -0.87
N SER A 255 19.72 -27.45 -0.31
CA SER A 255 19.36 -28.66 0.46
C SER A 255 18.69 -28.36 1.82
N GLN A 256 18.75 -27.13 2.29
CA GLN A 256 18.22 -26.66 3.58
C GLN A 256 16.97 -25.77 3.43
N ILE A 257 16.49 -25.54 2.20
CA ILE A 257 15.30 -24.73 1.93
C ILE A 257 14.03 -25.56 2.17
N SER A 258 13.93 -26.75 1.57
CA SER A 258 12.72 -27.55 1.59
C SER A 258 12.99 -29.03 1.91
N ASN A 259 11.98 -29.70 2.47
CA ASN A 259 11.97 -31.18 2.63
C ASN A 259 11.70 -31.91 1.32
N LYS A 260 11.13 -31.20 0.31
CA LYS A 260 10.93 -31.74 -1.04
C LYS A 260 12.15 -31.45 -1.88
N PHE A 261 12.45 -32.33 -2.82
CA PHE A 261 13.50 -32.06 -3.79
C PHE A 261 13.11 -30.88 -4.67
N ILE A 262 13.96 -29.87 -4.71
CA ILE A 262 13.84 -28.69 -5.59
C ILE A 262 15.10 -28.63 -6.47
N ARG A 263 14.91 -28.30 -7.73
CA ARG A 263 16.05 -28.14 -8.66
C ARG A 263 16.72 -26.80 -8.50
N HIS A 264 15.91 -25.76 -8.29
CA HIS A 264 16.35 -24.39 -8.09
C HIS A 264 15.68 -23.76 -6.88
N PRO A 265 16.40 -22.96 -6.07
CA PRO A 265 15.83 -22.31 -4.88
C PRO A 265 14.59 -21.46 -5.14
N SER A 266 14.49 -20.82 -6.34
CA SER A 266 13.32 -20.01 -6.75
C SER A 266 12.01 -20.79 -6.88
N GLU A 267 12.06 -22.13 -6.88
CA GLU A 267 10.84 -22.97 -6.84
C GLU A 267 10.17 -22.94 -5.45
N ALA A 268 10.89 -22.52 -4.42
CA ALA A 268 10.43 -22.56 -3.04
C ALA A 268 10.42 -21.20 -2.34
N VAL A 269 11.27 -20.26 -2.76
CA VAL A 269 11.37 -18.93 -2.16
C VAL A 269 11.64 -17.87 -3.21
N SER A 270 11.09 -16.67 -2.98
CA SER A 270 11.26 -15.47 -3.82
C SER A 270 11.93 -14.34 -3.02
N VAL A 271 12.57 -13.42 -3.74
CA VAL A 271 13.14 -12.22 -3.10
C VAL A 271 12.00 -11.40 -2.47
N GLY A 272 12.19 -11.02 -1.21
CA GLY A 272 11.18 -10.32 -0.41
C GLY A 272 10.35 -11.22 0.51
N ASP A 273 10.41 -12.55 0.35
CA ASP A 273 9.68 -13.48 1.23
C ASP A 273 10.19 -13.39 2.67
N ILE A 274 9.25 -13.42 3.61
CA ILE A 274 9.54 -13.54 5.03
C ILE A 274 9.55 -15.02 5.40
N VAL A 275 10.71 -15.49 5.87
CA VAL A 275 10.94 -16.89 6.17
C VAL A 275 11.46 -17.10 7.59
N GLN A 276 11.07 -18.21 8.20
CA GLN A 276 11.70 -18.65 9.45
C GLN A 276 12.92 -19.51 9.14
N VAL A 277 14.00 -19.26 9.85
CA VAL A 277 15.27 -19.96 9.69
C VAL A 277 15.86 -20.34 11.03
N VAL A 278 16.58 -21.44 11.05
CA VAL A 278 17.39 -21.89 12.20
C VAL A 278 18.84 -21.63 11.89
N VAL A 279 19.57 -21.05 12.84
CA VAL A 279 21.02 -20.87 12.74
C VAL A 279 21.70 -22.25 12.88
N LEU A 280 22.41 -22.67 11.85
CA LEU A 280 23.23 -23.89 11.89
C LEU A 280 24.62 -23.59 12.42
N GLU A 281 25.26 -22.56 11.89
CA GLU A 281 26.60 -22.14 12.23
C GLU A 281 26.77 -20.63 12.00
N ALA A 282 27.48 -19.95 12.89
CA ALA A 282 27.89 -18.57 12.73
C ALA A 282 29.39 -18.45 12.99
N ASP A 283 30.16 -18.10 11.94
CA ASP A 283 31.59 -17.89 12.01
C ASP A 283 31.91 -16.39 11.86
N GLU A 284 32.21 -15.76 12.96
CA GLU A 284 32.53 -14.33 13.01
C GLU A 284 33.80 -13.98 12.21
N LYS A 285 34.84 -14.87 12.26
CA LYS A 285 36.12 -14.64 11.58
C LYS A 285 35.96 -14.66 10.05
N LYS A 286 35.16 -15.59 9.55
CA LYS A 286 34.88 -15.75 8.13
C LYS A 286 33.68 -14.92 7.66
N LYS A 287 33.00 -14.24 8.57
CA LYS A 287 31.74 -13.50 8.31
C LYS A 287 30.72 -14.38 7.54
N ARG A 288 30.55 -15.61 8.00
CA ARG A 288 29.65 -16.58 7.39
C ARG A 288 28.59 -17.03 8.38
N ILE A 289 27.33 -17.02 7.93
CA ILE A 289 26.21 -17.52 8.70
C ILE A 289 25.50 -18.56 7.83
N SER A 290 25.40 -19.79 8.34
CA SER A 290 24.70 -20.90 7.70
C SER A 290 23.33 -21.07 8.36
N LEU A 291 22.29 -21.10 7.55
CA LEU A 291 20.89 -21.15 7.99
C LEU A 291 20.16 -22.35 7.39
N SER A 292 19.08 -22.79 8.05
CA SER A 292 18.18 -23.83 7.57
C SER A 292 16.73 -23.43 7.74
N MET A 293 15.94 -23.53 6.69
CA MET A 293 14.48 -23.42 6.75
C MET A 293 13.84 -24.78 7.09
N LYS A 294 14.54 -25.86 6.75
CA LYS A 294 14.06 -27.24 6.91
C LYS A 294 13.98 -27.68 8.37
N GLN A 295 14.88 -27.14 9.24
CA GLN A 295 14.99 -27.51 10.64
C GLN A 295 14.14 -26.64 11.59
N VAL A 296 13.32 -25.78 11.04
CA VAL A 296 12.40 -24.96 11.85
C VAL A 296 11.39 -25.87 12.55
N PRO A 297 11.25 -25.81 13.89
CA PRO A 297 10.25 -26.58 14.62
C PRO A 297 8.84 -26.21 14.17
N LYS A 298 7.96 -27.19 13.93
CA LYS A 298 6.58 -26.94 13.51
C LYS A 298 5.75 -26.25 14.58
N ASP A 299 6.20 -26.24 15.83
CA ASP A 299 5.46 -25.70 16.99
C ASP A 299 5.94 -24.32 17.45
N GLY A 300 6.81 -23.65 16.70
CA GLY A 300 7.26 -22.27 17.01
C GLY A 300 8.02 -22.10 18.35
N THR A 301 8.34 -23.16 19.04
CA THR A 301 9.06 -23.11 20.33
C THR A 301 10.58 -23.15 20.10
N PRO A 302 11.34 -22.14 20.57
CA PRO A 302 12.80 -22.23 20.55
C PRO A 302 13.23 -23.39 21.43
N ARG A 303 13.97 -24.34 20.89
CA ARG A 303 14.74 -25.28 21.72
C ARG A 303 15.92 -24.50 22.31
N MET A 304 15.89 -24.33 23.64
CA MET A 304 17.05 -23.84 24.42
C MET A 304 18.22 -24.78 24.30
#